data_7ec5513b57403f9f6070b1d88156aff1
#
_entry.id   7ec5513b57403f9f6070b1d88156aff1
#
_cell.length_a   1.000
_cell.length_b   1.000
_cell.length_c   1.000
_cell.angle_alpha   90.00
_cell.angle_beta   90.00
_cell.angle_gamma   90.00
#
_symmetry.space_group_name_H-M   'P 1'
#
loop_
_entity.id
_entity.type
_entity.pdbx_description
1 polymer ?
#
loop_
_entity_poly.entity_id
_entity_poly.type
_entity_poly.pdbx_seq_one_letter_code
_entity_poly.pdbx_strand_id
1 'polypeptide(L)'
;VAVLPWMLPDSEQLLLMYYSYRHLTAGLSLWSPDRPNAPQVIIAQHSTQFAVLGVRNDQLYLNTTLDAENGRIVAVPLDNPVPDNWSEVVPTRSAPIARPFPGIVDNRSCLCGERLLITYLVDAKHQVETFDLAGNRLIELASPQPETVIGLRPMADGQCIISSSSFLQPLTFHRLNVENANRTSLLKFTLPAAQFDGVEVRQIFYAADDGQDIPLYLIGRDLDDRAHFRPLLLYGYGGFGQT
;
A
#
# COMPACT_ATOMS: atom_id res chain seq x y z
N VAL A 1 -16.18 7.80 -17.07
CA VAL A 1 -15.57 8.26 -15.82
C VAL A 1 -16.39 7.70 -14.68
N ALA A 2 -15.74 7.01 -13.74
CA ALA A 2 -16.37 6.66 -12.46
C ALA A 2 -16.09 7.77 -11.44
N VAL A 3 -17.04 8.04 -10.55
CA VAL A 3 -16.87 8.96 -9.43
C VAL A 3 -17.15 8.18 -8.15
N LEU A 4 -16.18 8.16 -7.25
CA LEU A 4 -16.28 7.48 -5.96
C LEU A 4 -16.29 8.56 -4.85
N PRO A 5 -17.43 8.78 -4.20
CA PRO A 5 -17.50 9.70 -3.08
C PRO A 5 -16.96 9.04 -1.81
N TRP A 6 -16.21 9.79 -1.02
CA TRP A 6 -15.77 9.41 0.31
C TRP A 6 -16.07 10.54 1.31
N MET A 7 -16.88 10.23 2.31
CA MET A 7 -17.26 11.19 3.35
C MET A 7 -16.05 11.45 4.25
N LEU A 8 -15.72 12.72 4.49
CA LEU A 8 -14.74 13.07 5.49
C LEU A 8 -15.27 12.79 6.91
N PRO A 9 -14.45 12.24 7.81
CA PRO A 9 -14.84 12.05 9.21
C PRO A 9 -15.31 13.36 9.85
N ASP A 10 -16.37 13.30 10.64
CA ASP A 10 -16.91 14.41 11.42
C ASP A 10 -17.22 15.68 10.58
N SER A 11 -17.56 15.51 9.32
CA SER A 11 -17.77 16.60 8.37
C SER A 11 -18.91 16.27 7.40
N GLU A 12 -19.52 17.30 6.82
CA GLU A 12 -20.45 17.18 5.69
C GLU A 12 -19.77 17.26 4.32
N GLN A 13 -18.43 17.30 4.30
CA GLN A 13 -17.64 17.38 3.08
C GLN A 13 -17.36 16.00 2.50
N LEU A 14 -17.22 15.97 1.17
CA LEU A 14 -16.93 14.75 0.41
C LEU A 14 -15.64 14.92 -0.39
N LEU A 15 -14.79 13.92 -0.34
CA LEU A 15 -13.79 13.74 -1.37
C LEU A 15 -14.43 13.03 -2.56
N LEU A 16 -14.30 13.61 -3.73
CA LEU A 16 -14.76 13.05 -5.00
C LEU A 16 -13.54 12.54 -5.77
N MET A 17 -13.38 11.23 -5.82
CA MET A 17 -12.34 10.59 -6.61
C MET A 17 -12.88 10.29 -8.00
N TYR A 18 -12.26 10.87 -9.02
CA TYR A 18 -12.60 10.64 -10.43
C TYR A 18 -11.63 9.64 -11.02
N TYR A 19 -12.16 8.66 -11.74
CA TYR A 19 -11.34 7.68 -12.42
C TYR A 19 -11.85 7.42 -13.84
N SER A 20 -10.95 7.50 -14.82
CA SER A 20 -11.22 7.18 -16.20
C SER A 20 -10.46 5.93 -16.63
N TYR A 21 -11.17 4.81 -16.75
CA TYR A 21 -10.60 3.54 -17.24
C TYR A 21 -10.08 3.66 -18.69
N ARG A 22 -10.72 4.50 -19.50
CA ARG A 22 -10.34 4.68 -20.91
C ARG A 22 -9.00 5.39 -21.08
N HIS A 23 -8.70 6.33 -20.17
CA HIS A 23 -7.52 7.19 -20.26
C HIS A 23 -6.50 6.90 -19.15
N LEU A 24 -6.82 5.99 -18.23
CA LEU A 24 -6.01 5.67 -17.03
C LEU A 24 -5.64 6.92 -16.22
N THR A 25 -6.56 7.88 -16.18
CA THR A 25 -6.38 9.14 -15.45
C THR A 25 -7.24 9.16 -14.20
N ALA A 26 -6.72 9.78 -13.17
CA ALA A 26 -7.42 9.98 -11.92
C ALA A 26 -7.38 11.45 -11.49
N GLY A 27 -8.37 11.87 -10.73
CA GLY A 27 -8.46 13.20 -10.16
C GLY A 27 -9.13 13.15 -8.79
N LEU A 28 -8.93 14.18 -8.00
CA LEU A 28 -9.46 14.32 -6.65
C LEU A 28 -9.97 15.74 -6.45
N SER A 29 -11.18 15.86 -5.91
CA SER A 29 -11.77 17.14 -5.54
C SER A 29 -12.41 17.07 -4.17
N LEU A 30 -12.46 18.20 -3.49
CA LEU A 30 -13.20 18.38 -2.24
C LEU A 30 -14.51 19.09 -2.55
N TRP A 31 -15.62 18.44 -2.24
CA TRP A 31 -16.96 19.00 -2.29
C TRP A 31 -17.38 19.44 -0.89
N SER A 32 -18.09 20.58 -0.83
CA SER A 32 -18.69 21.10 0.39
C SER A 32 -20.11 21.55 0.13
N PRO A 33 -21.05 21.37 1.10
CA PRO A 33 -22.43 21.89 0.97
C PRO A 33 -22.50 23.39 0.74
N ASP A 34 -21.56 24.17 1.27
CA ASP A 34 -21.48 25.62 1.07
C ASP A 34 -21.17 26.03 -0.37
N ARG A 35 -20.58 25.11 -1.15
CA ARG A 35 -20.19 25.32 -2.55
C ARG A 35 -20.59 24.11 -3.41
N PRO A 36 -21.89 23.77 -3.49
CA PRO A 36 -22.35 22.51 -4.08
C PRO A 36 -22.02 22.37 -5.57
N ASN A 37 -21.91 23.49 -6.30
CA ASN A 37 -21.65 23.49 -7.74
C ASN A 37 -20.18 23.81 -8.10
N ALA A 38 -19.32 23.97 -7.12
CA ALA A 38 -17.92 24.35 -7.33
C ALA A 38 -16.98 23.57 -6.39
N PRO A 39 -16.81 22.25 -6.60
CA PRO A 39 -15.83 21.47 -5.84
C PRO A 39 -14.42 22.03 -6.02
N GLN A 40 -13.65 22.06 -4.95
CA GLN A 40 -12.24 22.47 -5.01
C GLN A 40 -11.40 21.32 -5.59
N VAL A 41 -10.66 21.57 -6.64
CA VAL A 41 -9.77 20.59 -7.24
C VAL A 41 -8.52 20.46 -6.39
N ILE A 42 -8.24 19.25 -5.91
CA ILE A 42 -7.01 18.88 -5.21
C ILE A 42 -6.01 18.35 -6.23
N ILE A 43 -6.41 17.35 -7.00
CA ILE A 43 -5.64 16.78 -8.11
C ILE A 43 -6.49 16.88 -9.37
N ALA A 44 -6.03 17.62 -10.35
CA ALA A 44 -6.65 17.60 -11.67
C ALA A 44 -6.52 16.20 -12.31
N GLN A 45 -7.35 15.90 -13.31
CA GLN A 45 -7.24 14.64 -14.05
C GLN A 45 -5.91 14.56 -14.83
N HIS A 46 -4.94 13.88 -14.25
CA HIS A 46 -3.62 13.63 -14.82
C HIS A 46 -3.28 12.14 -14.81
N SER A 47 -2.15 11.78 -15.38
CA SER A 47 -1.55 10.44 -15.24
C SER A 47 -1.02 10.15 -13.83
N THR A 48 -1.08 11.12 -12.94
CA THR A 48 -0.69 10.99 -11.52
C THR A 48 -1.56 9.97 -10.80
N GLN A 49 -0.93 9.07 -10.08
CA GLN A 49 -1.62 8.15 -9.16
C GLN A 49 -1.66 8.75 -7.77
N PHE A 50 -2.73 8.43 -7.03
CA PHE A 50 -2.85 8.83 -5.65
C PHE A 50 -3.66 7.80 -4.84
N ALA A 51 -3.47 7.82 -3.53
CA ALA A 51 -4.29 7.10 -2.57
C ALA A 51 -4.54 7.98 -1.34
N VAL A 52 -5.79 8.03 -0.89
CA VAL A 52 -6.18 8.73 0.33
C VAL A 52 -5.82 7.85 1.52
N LEU A 53 -4.98 8.36 2.44
CA LEU A 53 -4.60 7.65 3.65
C LEU A 53 -5.57 7.94 4.80
N GLY A 54 -6.05 9.15 4.91
CA GLY A 54 -6.97 9.61 5.95
C GLY A 54 -6.90 11.12 6.16
N VAL A 55 -7.69 11.61 7.11
CA VAL A 55 -7.73 13.02 7.51
C VAL A 55 -7.45 13.14 9.00
N ARG A 56 -6.63 14.11 9.37
CA ARG A 56 -6.32 14.45 10.77
C ARG A 56 -5.94 15.92 10.89
N ASN A 57 -6.47 16.61 11.89
CA ASN A 57 -6.17 18.02 12.16
C ASN A 57 -6.34 18.90 10.92
N ASP A 58 -7.45 18.78 10.21
CA ASP A 58 -7.78 19.50 8.97
C ASP A 58 -6.76 19.31 7.83
N GLN A 59 -5.93 18.27 7.94
CA GLN A 59 -5.00 17.85 6.89
C GLN A 59 -5.45 16.52 6.29
N LEU A 60 -5.51 16.48 4.97
CA LEU A 60 -5.69 15.25 4.20
C LEU A 60 -4.31 14.67 3.86
N TYR A 61 -4.05 13.44 4.30
CA TYR A 61 -2.82 12.73 3.98
C TYR A 61 -3.01 11.92 2.70
N LEU A 62 -2.14 12.16 1.73
CA LEU A 62 -2.16 11.51 0.42
C LEU A 62 -0.81 10.84 0.14
N ASN A 63 -0.86 9.62 -0.39
CA ASN A 63 0.21 9.10 -1.22
C ASN A 63 -0.01 9.60 -2.65
N THR A 64 1.01 10.18 -3.27
CA THR A 64 0.90 10.68 -4.65
C THR A 64 2.20 10.48 -5.43
N THR A 65 2.05 10.29 -6.75
CA THR A 65 3.19 10.27 -7.68
C THR A 65 3.43 11.61 -8.36
N LEU A 66 2.70 12.65 -7.96
CA LEU A 66 2.96 14.01 -8.45
C LEU A 66 4.39 14.42 -8.05
N ASP A 67 5.24 14.67 -9.04
CA ASP A 67 6.67 14.98 -8.88
C ASP A 67 7.49 13.96 -8.06
N ALA A 68 7.00 12.70 -8.00
CA ALA A 68 7.60 11.63 -7.21
C ALA A 68 7.25 10.26 -7.81
N GLU A 69 8.02 9.76 -8.76
CA GLU A 69 7.72 8.52 -9.49
C GLU A 69 7.45 7.31 -8.57
N ASN A 70 8.24 7.17 -7.51
CA ASN A 70 8.09 6.10 -6.52
C ASN A 70 7.03 6.38 -5.44
N GLY A 71 6.36 7.53 -5.52
CA GLY A 71 5.41 8.01 -4.53
C GLY A 71 6.06 8.76 -3.38
N ARG A 72 5.29 9.65 -2.78
CA ARG A 72 5.58 10.40 -1.55
C ARG A 72 4.30 10.62 -0.76
N ILE A 73 4.42 10.91 0.52
CA ILE A 73 3.28 11.28 1.34
C ILE A 73 3.28 12.80 1.53
N VAL A 74 2.13 13.40 1.27
CA VAL A 74 1.90 14.82 1.48
C VAL A 74 0.73 15.05 2.43
N ALA A 75 0.79 16.15 3.18
CA ALA A 75 -0.33 16.68 3.93
C ALA A 75 -0.92 17.85 3.15
N VAL A 76 -2.21 17.80 2.89
CA VAL A 76 -2.98 18.75 2.09
C VAL A 76 -3.95 19.48 3.01
N PRO A 77 -3.82 20.81 3.19
CA PRO A 77 -4.76 21.57 4.01
C PRO A 77 -6.15 21.62 3.35
N LEU A 78 -7.18 21.22 4.12
CA LEU A 78 -8.55 21.14 3.57
C LEU A 78 -9.18 22.50 3.29
N ASP A 79 -8.74 23.56 3.93
CA ASP A 79 -9.20 24.94 3.71
C ASP A 79 -8.72 25.52 2.38
N ASN A 80 -7.50 25.14 1.96
CA ASN A 80 -6.92 25.56 0.69
C ASN A 80 -6.05 24.44 0.05
N PRO A 81 -6.70 23.43 -0.56
CA PRO A 81 -6.05 22.18 -0.95
C PRO A 81 -5.24 22.23 -2.26
N VAL A 82 -4.82 23.41 -2.71
CA VAL A 82 -4.02 23.54 -3.93
C VAL A 82 -2.59 23.01 -3.72
N PRO A 83 -1.95 22.44 -4.77
CA PRO A 83 -0.64 21.79 -4.65
C PRO A 83 0.46 22.65 -4.04
N ASP A 84 0.44 23.97 -4.27
CA ASP A 84 1.44 24.90 -3.72
C ASP A 84 1.41 25.00 -2.17
N ASN A 85 0.33 24.57 -1.56
CA ASN A 85 0.14 24.55 -0.10
C ASN A 85 0.42 23.19 0.53
N TRP A 86 0.75 22.18 -0.27
CA TRP A 86 1.03 20.85 0.26
C TRP A 86 2.35 20.81 0.99
N SER A 87 2.37 20.13 2.11
CA SER A 87 3.60 19.85 2.86
C SER A 87 4.04 18.42 2.62
N GLU A 88 5.29 18.23 2.21
CA GLU A 88 5.87 16.89 2.12
C GLU A 88 6.09 16.32 3.53
N VAL A 89 5.50 15.16 3.81
CA VAL A 89 5.60 14.46 5.10
C VAL A 89 6.62 13.34 5.01
N VAL A 90 6.45 12.44 4.02
CA VAL A 90 7.45 11.38 3.78
C VAL A 90 7.93 11.51 2.34
N PRO A 91 9.21 11.82 2.14
CA PRO A 91 9.77 12.02 0.81
C PRO A 91 9.83 10.72 0.01
N THR A 92 9.93 10.87 -1.31
CA THR A 92 10.19 9.75 -2.21
C THR A 92 11.54 9.10 -1.92
N ARG A 93 11.63 7.79 -2.16
CA ARG A 93 12.88 7.02 -2.04
C ARG A 93 13.00 5.99 -3.17
N SER A 94 14.10 5.23 -3.22
CA SER A 94 14.31 4.20 -4.25
C SER A 94 13.26 3.09 -4.20
N ALA A 95 12.84 2.66 -3.00
CA ALA A 95 11.74 1.70 -2.85
C ALA A 95 10.40 2.40 -3.10
N PRO A 96 9.61 1.99 -4.10
CA PRO A 96 8.32 2.59 -4.36
C PRO A 96 7.30 2.27 -3.26
N ILE A 97 6.42 3.22 -2.99
CA ILE A 97 5.25 2.96 -2.16
C ILE A 97 4.32 2.03 -2.93
N ALA A 98 3.92 0.92 -2.30
CA ALA A 98 2.99 -0.03 -2.88
C ALA A 98 1.65 0.65 -3.16
N ARG A 99 1.19 0.57 -4.41
CA ARG A 99 0.00 1.27 -4.88
C ARG A 99 -1.14 0.28 -5.10
N PRO A 100 -2.37 0.70 -4.86
CA PRO A 100 -3.51 -0.06 -5.31
C PRO A 100 -3.55 -0.09 -6.84
N PHE A 101 -4.16 -1.12 -7.39
CA PHE A 101 -4.50 -1.11 -8.81
C PHE A 101 -5.42 0.09 -9.11
N PRO A 102 -5.19 0.86 -10.19
CA PRO A 102 -6.02 2.01 -10.52
C PRO A 102 -7.52 1.66 -10.52
N GLY A 103 -8.32 2.43 -9.77
CA GLY A 103 -9.77 2.21 -9.63
C GLY A 103 -10.18 1.18 -8.58
N ILE A 104 -9.23 0.57 -7.88
CA ILE A 104 -9.51 -0.25 -6.70
C ILE A 104 -9.21 0.60 -5.46
N VAL A 105 -10.20 0.72 -4.57
CA VAL A 105 -10.02 1.32 -3.24
C VAL A 105 -9.33 0.27 -2.37
N ASP A 106 -8.03 0.14 -2.55
CA ASP A 106 -7.18 -0.75 -1.78
C ASP A 106 -6.23 0.12 -0.95
N ASN A 107 -6.33 0.04 0.35
CA ASN A 107 -5.50 0.83 1.25
C ASN A 107 -4.33 -0.02 1.75
N ARG A 108 -3.29 -0.12 0.92
CA ARG A 108 -1.99 -0.67 1.35
C ARG A 108 -1.20 0.28 2.24
N SER A 109 -1.67 1.52 2.35
CA SER A 109 -1.16 2.52 3.29
C SER A 109 -2.35 3.26 3.90
N CYS A 110 -2.26 3.67 5.15
CA CYS A 110 -3.35 4.37 5.83
C CYS A 110 -2.84 5.26 6.96
N LEU A 111 -3.69 6.20 7.34
CA LEU A 111 -3.58 6.95 8.59
C LEU A 111 -4.34 6.18 9.68
N CYS A 112 -3.70 5.87 10.78
CA CYS A 112 -4.25 5.15 11.91
C CYS A 112 -3.91 5.87 13.22
N GLY A 113 -4.87 6.53 13.85
CA GLY A 113 -4.62 7.43 14.96
C GLY A 113 -3.68 8.57 14.56
N GLU A 114 -2.55 8.66 15.22
CA GLU A 114 -1.47 9.64 14.95
C GLU A 114 -0.29 9.01 14.19
N ARG A 115 -0.52 7.88 13.50
CA ARG A 115 0.51 7.13 12.77
C ARG A 115 0.13 6.97 11.31
N LEU A 116 1.11 7.18 10.44
CA LEU A 116 1.04 6.78 9.04
C LEU A 116 1.64 5.39 8.91
N LEU A 117 0.88 4.45 8.37
CA LEU A 117 1.35 3.13 7.99
C LEU A 117 1.57 3.14 6.49
N ILE A 118 2.80 2.93 6.05
CA ILE A 118 3.18 3.00 4.65
C ILE A 118 3.75 1.65 4.23
N THR A 119 3.19 1.07 3.19
CA THR A 119 3.68 -0.16 2.60
C THR A 119 4.57 0.17 1.41
N TYR A 120 5.80 -0.30 1.45
CA TYR A 120 6.76 -0.22 0.36
C TYR A 120 6.88 -1.54 -0.36
N LEU A 121 7.25 -1.49 -1.64
CA LEU A 121 7.66 -2.64 -2.41
C LEU A 121 9.19 -2.71 -2.41
N VAL A 122 9.73 -3.73 -1.76
CA VAL A 122 11.18 -3.96 -1.61
C VAL A 122 11.46 -5.39 -2.04
N ASP A 123 12.30 -5.58 -3.06
CA ASP A 123 12.73 -6.90 -3.53
C ASP A 123 11.55 -7.88 -3.74
N ALA A 124 10.51 -7.42 -4.44
CA ALA A 124 9.29 -8.18 -4.74
C ALA A 124 8.52 -8.69 -3.50
N LYS A 125 8.60 -7.97 -2.37
CA LYS A 125 7.78 -8.20 -1.16
C LYS A 125 7.33 -6.88 -0.57
N HIS A 126 6.27 -6.91 0.22
CA HIS A 126 5.80 -5.74 0.93
C HIS A 126 6.51 -5.58 2.28
N GLN A 127 6.94 -4.35 2.54
CA GLN A 127 7.53 -3.91 3.80
C GLN A 127 6.69 -2.77 4.36
N VAL A 128 6.14 -2.93 5.55
CA VAL A 128 5.32 -1.89 6.19
C VAL A 128 6.17 -1.14 7.20
N GLU A 129 6.12 0.18 7.10
CA GLU A 129 6.79 1.08 8.05
C GLU A 129 5.77 2.03 8.67
N THR A 130 5.99 2.42 9.91
CA THR A 130 5.18 3.44 10.59
C THR A 130 5.97 4.73 10.71
N PHE A 131 5.23 5.84 10.55
CA PHE A 131 5.76 7.19 10.70
C PHE A 131 4.84 7.98 11.61
N ASP A 132 5.38 9.01 12.28
CA ASP A 132 4.54 10.05 12.88
C ASP A 132 4.02 11.03 11.80
N LEU A 133 3.17 11.98 12.20
CA LEU A 133 2.61 12.97 11.27
C LEU A 133 3.63 14.02 10.82
N ALA A 134 4.79 14.09 11.45
CA ALA A 134 5.91 14.92 11.02
C ALA A 134 6.84 14.20 10.03
N GLY A 135 6.57 12.92 9.73
CA GLY A 135 7.34 12.11 8.78
C GLY A 135 8.56 11.40 9.37
N ASN A 136 8.71 11.41 10.69
CA ASN A 136 9.78 10.63 11.32
C ASN A 136 9.42 9.15 11.30
N ARG A 137 10.33 8.32 10.77
CA ARG A 137 10.20 6.88 10.78
C ARG A 137 10.31 6.34 12.20
N LEU A 138 9.39 5.49 12.60
CA LEU A 138 9.29 4.95 13.96
C LEU A 138 9.63 3.48 14.02
N ILE A 139 8.85 2.64 13.33
CA ILE A 139 8.96 1.18 13.39
C ILE A 139 8.85 0.61 11.99
N GLU A 140 9.65 -0.42 11.70
CA GLU A 140 9.44 -1.34 10.60
C GLU A 140 8.73 -2.59 11.13
N LEU A 141 7.61 -2.94 10.49
CA LEU A 141 6.88 -4.14 10.84
C LEU A 141 7.59 -5.35 10.25
N ALA A 142 8.29 -6.09 11.10
CA ALA A 142 8.93 -7.33 10.69
C ALA A 142 7.87 -8.36 10.26
N SER A 143 8.14 -9.05 9.16
CA SER A 143 7.43 -10.26 8.76
C SER A 143 8.42 -11.43 8.75
N PRO A 144 8.08 -12.58 9.35
CA PRO A 144 8.97 -13.74 9.37
C PRO A 144 9.16 -14.39 7.98
N GLN A 145 8.28 -14.06 7.03
CA GLN A 145 8.33 -14.56 5.66
C GLN A 145 7.97 -13.44 4.68
N PRO A 146 8.40 -13.54 3.41
CA PRO A 146 7.92 -12.64 2.37
C PRO A 146 6.39 -12.65 2.31
N GLU A 147 5.79 -11.50 2.53
CA GLU A 147 4.34 -11.35 2.52
C GLU A 147 3.90 -10.24 1.57
N THR A 148 2.70 -10.41 1.03
CA THR A 148 1.97 -9.37 0.31
C THR A 148 0.90 -8.81 1.23
N VAL A 149 0.99 -7.53 1.56
CA VAL A 149 -0.07 -6.81 2.27
C VAL A 149 -1.21 -6.56 1.27
N ILE A 150 -2.38 -7.08 1.58
CA ILE A 150 -3.59 -6.92 0.78
C ILE A 150 -4.30 -5.62 1.17
N GLY A 151 -4.26 -5.26 2.47
CA GLY A 151 -4.84 -4.01 2.91
C GLY A 151 -4.56 -3.71 4.37
N LEU A 152 -4.64 -2.42 4.68
CA LEU A 152 -4.60 -1.84 6.01
C LEU A 152 -5.91 -1.11 6.27
N ARG A 153 -6.53 -1.35 7.41
CA ARG A 153 -7.82 -0.73 7.78
C ARG A 153 -7.72 -0.17 9.19
N PRO A 154 -7.77 1.17 9.34
CA PRO A 154 -7.80 1.79 10.65
C PRO A 154 -9.05 1.37 11.42
N MET A 155 -8.93 1.23 12.73
CA MET A 155 -10.01 0.99 13.67
C MET A 155 -10.26 2.23 14.53
N ALA A 156 -11.46 2.33 15.10
CA ALA A 156 -11.84 3.48 15.93
C ALA A 156 -11.00 3.63 17.20
N ASP A 157 -10.38 2.55 17.68
CA ASP A 157 -9.52 2.53 18.86
C ASP A 157 -8.04 2.88 18.59
N GLY A 158 -7.74 3.37 17.38
CA GLY A 158 -6.37 3.71 16.97
C GLY A 158 -5.51 2.52 16.62
N GLN A 159 -6.06 1.30 16.61
CA GLN A 159 -5.41 0.10 16.09
C GLN A 159 -5.67 -0.04 14.59
N CYS A 160 -5.01 -1.00 13.96
CA CYS A 160 -5.20 -1.28 12.53
C CYS A 160 -5.49 -2.77 12.31
N ILE A 161 -6.31 -3.09 11.31
CA ILE A 161 -6.38 -4.44 10.77
C ILE A 161 -5.42 -4.50 9.59
N ILE A 162 -4.48 -5.44 9.63
CA ILE A 162 -3.64 -5.81 8.50
C ILE A 162 -4.13 -7.13 7.92
N SER A 163 -4.41 -7.13 6.62
CA SER A 163 -4.67 -8.35 5.85
C SER A 163 -3.48 -8.63 4.94
N SER A 164 -2.98 -9.85 4.99
CA SER A 164 -1.81 -10.27 4.22
C SER A 164 -1.90 -11.73 3.79
N SER A 165 -1.12 -12.08 2.79
CA SER A 165 -0.91 -13.46 2.34
C SER A 165 0.57 -13.68 2.01
N SER A 166 0.99 -14.96 1.98
CA SER A 166 2.31 -15.36 1.52
C SER A 166 2.20 -16.61 0.65
N PHE A 167 3.30 -17.10 0.13
CA PHE A 167 3.31 -18.31 -0.69
C PHE A 167 2.77 -19.56 0.03
N LEU A 168 2.98 -19.65 1.34
CA LEU A 168 2.57 -20.80 2.16
C LEU A 168 1.41 -20.48 3.10
N GLN A 169 0.97 -19.24 3.16
CA GLN A 169 -0.10 -18.79 4.02
C GLN A 169 -1.17 -18.06 3.22
N PRO A 170 -2.40 -18.58 3.15
CA PRO A 170 -3.52 -17.87 2.55
C PRO A 170 -3.80 -16.55 3.26
N LEU A 171 -4.74 -15.79 2.73
CA LEU A 171 -5.19 -14.54 3.32
C LEU A 171 -5.45 -14.70 4.82
N THR A 172 -4.80 -13.85 5.61
CA THR A 172 -4.94 -13.76 7.06
C THR A 172 -5.29 -12.34 7.46
N PHE A 173 -5.96 -12.22 8.60
CA PHE A 173 -6.30 -10.93 9.20
C PHE A 173 -5.73 -10.88 10.61
N HIS A 174 -4.98 -9.82 10.87
CA HIS A 174 -4.41 -9.55 12.19
C HIS A 174 -4.82 -8.17 12.68
N ARG A 175 -5.08 -8.05 13.96
CA ARG A 175 -5.09 -6.76 14.64
C ARG A 175 -3.64 -6.37 14.89
N LEU A 176 -3.29 -5.20 14.42
CA LEU A 176 -1.97 -4.61 14.54
C LEU A 176 -2.00 -3.49 15.58
N ASN A 177 -1.20 -3.62 16.61
CA ASN A 177 -0.91 -2.52 17.52
C ASN A 177 0.14 -1.61 16.84
N VAL A 178 -0.26 -0.38 16.51
CA VAL A 178 0.58 0.55 15.73
C VAL A 178 1.74 1.15 16.54
N GLU A 179 1.71 1.04 17.88
CA GLU A 179 2.74 1.59 18.76
C GLU A 179 3.91 0.63 19.00
N ASN A 180 3.68 -0.68 18.89
CA ASN A 180 4.70 -1.69 19.18
C ASN A 180 4.82 -2.79 18.12
N ALA A 181 4.08 -2.65 17.00
CA ALA A 181 4.05 -3.59 15.89
C ALA A 181 3.55 -5.01 16.21
N ASN A 182 2.99 -5.24 17.39
CA ASN A 182 2.46 -6.54 17.76
C ASN A 182 1.23 -6.89 16.92
N ARG A 183 1.22 -8.10 16.37
CA ARG A 183 0.11 -8.65 15.60
C ARG A 183 -0.64 -9.71 16.40
N THR A 184 -1.96 -9.57 16.52
CA THR A 184 -2.86 -10.58 17.11
C THR A 184 -3.75 -11.13 16.01
N SER A 185 -3.75 -12.46 15.83
CA SER A 185 -4.57 -13.10 14.80
C SER A 185 -6.05 -12.89 15.08
N LEU A 186 -6.78 -12.41 14.08
CA LEU A 186 -8.24 -12.29 14.09
C LEU A 186 -8.89 -13.44 13.32
N LEU A 187 -8.36 -13.72 12.13
CA LEU A 187 -8.86 -14.78 11.26
C LEU A 187 -7.69 -15.36 10.47
N LYS A 188 -7.58 -16.66 10.49
CA LYS A 188 -6.58 -17.40 9.74
C LYS A 188 -7.26 -18.52 8.96
N PHE A 189 -7.14 -18.47 7.64
CA PHE A 189 -7.49 -19.60 6.81
C PHE A 189 -6.35 -20.62 6.85
N THR A 190 -6.64 -21.86 7.20
CA THR A 190 -5.65 -22.93 7.23
C THR A 190 -5.79 -23.79 6.00
N LEU A 191 -4.67 -23.99 5.30
CA LEU A 191 -4.54 -25.03 4.30
C LEU A 191 -4.18 -26.36 4.99
N PRO A 192 -4.52 -27.51 4.40
CA PRO A 192 -4.10 -28.80 4.96
C PRO A 192 -2.56 -28.82 5.13
N ALA A 193 -2.07 -28.92 6.37
CA ALA A 193 -0.65 -28.84 6.70
C ALA A 193 0.20 -29.84 5.89
N ALA A 194 -0.32 -31.05 5.64
CA ALA A 194 0.37 -32.07 4.88
C ALA A 194 0.73 -31.68 3.43
N GLN A 195 0.05 -30.66 2.85
CA GLN A 195 0.37 -30.19 1.50
C GLN A 195 1.65 -29.34 1.46
N PHE A 196 1.99 -28.65 2.57
CA PHE A 196 3.11 -27.73 2.66
C PHE A 196 4.22 -28.17 3.60
N ASP A 197 4.10 -29.41 4.15
CA ASP A 197 5.14 -29.97 5.00
C ASP A 197 6.45 -30.09 4.22
N GLY A 198 7.53 -29.53 4.78
CA GLY A 198 8.86 -29.47 4.17
C GLY A 198 8.98 -28.52 2.97
N VAL A 199 7.96 -27.72 2.63
CA VAL A 199 8.06 -26.69 1.59
C VAL A 199 8.79 -25.48 2.14
N GLU A 200 9.86 -25.08 1.44
CA GLU A 200 10.65 -23.88 1.71
C GLU A 200 10.27 -22.76 0.74
N VAL A 201 10.40 -21.52 1.20
CA VAL A 201 10.39 -20.32 0.37
C VAL A 201 11.73 -19.63 0.52
N ARG A 202 12.48 -19.50 -0.56
CA ARG A 202 13.82 -18.91 -0.56
C ARG A 202 13.87 -17.77 -1.57
N GLN A 203 14.25 -16.59 -1.13
CA GLN A 203 14.56 -15.50 -2.03
C GLN A 203 16.00 -15.60 -2.48
N ILE A 204 16.21 -15.50 -3.80
CA ILE A 204 17.52 -15.38 -4.43
C ILE A 204 17.51 -14.17 -5.35
N PHE A 205 18.71 -13.77 -5.79
CA PHE A 205 18.88 -12.72 -6.78
C PHE A 205 19.69 -13.28 -7.95
N TYR A 206 19.36 -12.84 -9.16
CA TYR A 206 20.16 -13.09 -10.33
C TYR A 206 20.43 -11.77 -11.07
N ALA A 207 21.62 -11.64 -11.65
CA ALA A 207 21.96 -10.46 -12.41
C ALA A 207 21.27 -10.48 -13.77
N ALA A 208 20.59 -9.39 -14.11
CA ALA A 208 20.08 -9.13 -15.45
C ALA A 208 21.23 -8.67 -16.39
N ASP A 209 20.97 -8.63 -17.70
CA ASP A 209 21.98 -8.24 -18.70
C ASP A 209 22.50 -6.80 -18.51
N ASP A 210 21.70 -5.93 -17.90
CA ASP A 210 22.06 -4.55 -17.53
C ASP A 210 22.79 -4.44 -16.17
N GLY A 211 23.04 -5.57 -15.50
CA GLY A 211 23.73 -5.65 -14.22
C GLY A 211 22.83 -5.41 -12.99
N GLN A 212 21.52 -5.28 -13.17
CA GLN A 212 20.62 -5.16 -12.05
C GLN A 212 20.32 -6.52 -11.41
N ASP A 213 20.26 -6.57 -10.09
CA ASP A 213 19.85 -7.76 -9.34
C ASP A 213 18.33 -7.90 -9.35
N ILE A 214 17.84 -8.99 -9.93
CA ILE A 214 16.42 -9.31 -10.02
C ILE A 214 16.05 -10.31 -8.92
N PRO A 215 15.10 -9.97 -8.03
CA PRO A 215 14.62 -10.89 -7.02
C PRO A 215 13.80 -12.04 -7.63
N LEU A 216 14.05 -13.25 -7.17
CA LEU A 216 13.34 -14.46 -7.55
C LEU A 216 13.03 -15.29 -6.31
N TYR A 217 11.82 -15.85 -6.23
CA TYR A 217 11.45 -16.78 -5.16
C TYR A 217 11.48 -18.21 -5.66
N LEU A 218 12.23 -19.05 -4.97
CA LEU A 218 12.19 -20.49 -5.12
C LEU A 218 11.24 -21.08 -4.08
N ILE A 219 10.29 -21.90 -4.53
CA ILE A 219 9.30 -22.52 -3.67
C ILE A 219 9.30 -24.00 -3.96
N GLY A 220 9.57 -24.81 -2.95
CA GLY A 220 9.62 -26.25 -3.12
C GLY A 220 10.18 -26.97 -1.90
N ARG A 221 10.27 -28.30 -2.01
CA ARG A 221 10.97 -29.13 -1.03
C ARG A 221 12.39 -29.40 -1.50
N ASP A 222 13.30 -29.56 -0.56
CA ASP A 222 14.69 -29.93 -0.83
C ASP A 222 15.31 -29.08 -1.95
N LEU A 223 15.25 -27.77 -1.83
CA LEU A 223 15.68 -26.82 -2.87
C LEU A 223 17.17 -26.95 -3.23
N ASP A 224 17.98 -27.59 -2.41
CA ASP A 224 19.41 -27.84 -2.63
C ASP A 224 19.70 -29.20 -3.30
N ASP A 225 18.68 -30.05 -3.45
CA ASP A 225 18.86 -31.35 -4.10
C ASP A 225 19.05 -31.17 -5.62
N ARG A 226 20.28 -31.42 -6.09
CA ARG A 226 20.67 -31.38 -7.50
C ARG A 226 20.77 -32.76 -8.15
N ALA A 227 20.51 -33.82 -7.37
CA ALA A 227 20.63 -35.19 -7.88
C ALA A 227 19.41 -35.66 -8.67
N HIS A 228 18.26 -35.04 -8.45
CA HIS A 228 17.00 -35.43 -9.06
C HIS A 228 16.42 -34.32 -9.92
N PHE A 229 16.06 -34.68 -11.16
CA PHE A 229 15.28 -33.78 -12.03
C PHE A 229 13.85 -33.67 -11.51
N ARG A 230 13.39 -32.42 -11.40
CA ARG A 230 12.03 -32.09 -10.97
C ARG A 230 11.35 -31.18 -11.97
N PRO A 231 10.04 -31.31 -12.21
CA PRO A 231 9.30 -30.32 -12.96
C PRO A 231 9.44 -28.94 -12.31
N LEU A 232 9.67 -27.92 -13.12
CA LEU A 232 9.77 -26.54 -12.71
C LEU A 232 8.65 -25.72 -13.36
N LEU A 233 7.93 -24.94 -12.58
CA LEU A 233 7.03 -23.90 -13.07
C LEU A 233 7.69 -22.54 -12.85
N LEU A 234 8.02 -21.85 -13.95
CA LEU A 234 8.44 -20.45 -13.90
C LEU A 234 7.21 -19.55 -14.09
N TYR A 235 6.98 -18.67 -13.14
CA TYR A 235 5.86 -17.72 -13.17
C TYR A 235 6.39 -16.30 -12.97
N GLY A 236 5.85 -15.36 -13.75
CA GLY A 236 6.11 -13.93 -13.60
C GLY A 236 4.94 -13.15 -14.20
N TYR A 237 4.50 -12.12 -13.51
CA TYR A 237 3.45 -11.23 -14.02
C TYR A 237 4.03 -9.92 -14.55
N GLY A 238 4.84 -9.22 -13.76
CA GLY A 238 5.66 -8.08 -14.16
C GLY A 238 4.88 -6.84 -14.66
N GLY A 239 3.62 -6.68 -14.27
CA GLY A 239 2.79 -5.58 -14.73
C GLY A 239 2.09 -4.81 -13.60
N PHE A 240 1.77 -3.52 -13.85
CA PHE A 240 0.94 -2.66 -12.99
C PHE A 240 1.43 -2.54 -11.53
N GLY A 241 2.72 -2.70 -11.26
CA GLY A 241 3.28 -2.66 -9.91
C GLY A 241 2.77 -3.79 -9.01
N GLN A 242 2.33 -4.91 -9.60
CA GLN A 242 1.94 -6.11 -8.88
C GLN A 242 3.12 -7.07 -8.77
N THR A 243 3.25 -7.69 -7.60
CA THR A 243 4.26 -8.71 -7.27
C THR A 243 3.58 -9.96 -6.77
#